data_f1849d4c7b98e3969b8356826b1ca542
#
_entry.id   f1849d4c7b98e3969b8356826b1ca542
#
_cell.length_a   1.000
_cell.length_b   1.000
_cell.length_c   1.000
_cell.angle_alpha   90.00
_cell.angle_beta   90.00
_cell.angle_gamma   90.00
#
_symmetry.space_group_name_H-M   'P 1'
#
loop_
_entity.id
_entity.type
_entity.pdbx_description
1 polymer ?
#
loop_
_entity_poly.entity_id
_entity_poly.type
_entity_poly.pdbx_seq_one_letter_code
_entity_poly.pdbx_strand_id
1 'polypeptide(L)'
;LLRVWELTFTRMGRPSPEVCSQIAAKLDPLFPATDPLANRELVSLLSYLGSTSIVAKTVPMLSTTKDTDITISNAEILSRNGQYSKAVEGMNNSQPNRKAISYAYSLREAKTGWTPELRKTLFIWFPTTTKWRGGNSFTKFINNIRSEALTNIVPDAAERTALDQLSKHTPPANLVAPKGPGKNYTTSDVIALVADGLKGRNFEQGKAMYSSTLYINCHKMNGDGGNIGPD
;
A
#
# COMPACT_ATOMS: atom_id res chain seq x y z
N LEU A 1 27.93 -4.66 -4.79
CA LEU A 1 28.67 -4.22 -3.60
C LEU A 1 27.71 -3.93 -2.41
N LEU A 2 26.69 -3.07 -2.57
CA LEU A 2 25.76 -2.71 -1.48
C LEU A 2 25.09 -3.96 -0.84
N ARG A 3 24.60 -4.88 -1.67
CA ARG A 3 23.99 -6.13 -1.19
C ARG A 3 24.95 -7.03 -0.40
N VAL A 4 26.23 -7.00 -0.74
CA VAL A 4 27.25 -7.75 0.02
C VAL A 4 27.39 -7.18 1.44
N TRP A 5 27.34 -5.87 1.59
CA TRP A 5 27.37 -5.23 2.90
C TRP A 5 26.13 -5.56 3.74
N GLU A 6 24.93 -5.53 3.14
CA GLU A 6 23.72 -5.95 3.86
C GLU A 6 23.83 -7.38 4.37
N LEU A 7 24.29 -8.31 3.52
CA LEU A 7 24.49 -9.70 3.91
C LEU A 7 25.55 -9.84 5.01
N THR A 8 26.62 -9.06 4.94
CA THR A 8 27.67 -9.05 5.96
C THR A 8 27.12 -8.59 7.30
N PHE A 9 26.38 -7.46 7.32
CA PHE A 9 25.77 -6.95 8.57
C PHE A 9 24.69 -7.85 9.13
N THR A 10 23.95 -8.56 8.26
CA THR A 10 22.94 -9.52 8.68
C THR A 10 23.59 -10.73 9.38
N ARG A 11 24.76 -11.18 8.90
CA ARG A 11 25.44 -12.37 9.43
C ARG A 11 26.37 -12.08 10.58
N MET A 12 27.08 -10.96 10.55
CA MET A 12 28.11 -10.61 11.53
C MET A 12 27.62 -9.61 12.58
N GLY A 13 26.42 -9.09 12.41
CA GLY A 13 25.85 -8.06 13.26
C GLY A 13 26.24 -6.63 12.86
N ARG A 14 25.71 -5.67 13.62
CA ARG A 14 25.93 -4.25 13.36
C ARG A 14 27.35 -3.86 13.74
N PRO A 15 28.05 -3.11 12.87
CA PRO A 15 29.37 -2.55 13.20
C PRO A 15 29.31 -1.57 14.39
N SER A 16 30.48 -1.18 14.90
CA SER A 16 30.56 -0.11 15.91
C SER A 16 29.97 1.21 15.39
N PRO A 17 29.48 2.10 16.27
CA PRO A 17 28.91 3.40 15.86
C PRO A 17 29.88 4.21 14.97
N GLU A 18 31.17 4.17 15.24
CA GLU A 18 32.20 4.88 14.48
C GLU A 18 32.31 4.35 13.06
N VAL A 19 32.32 3.02 12.91
CA VAL A 19 32.34 2.36 11.60
C VAL A 19 31.03 2.61 10.84
N CYS A 20 29.88 2.54 11.52
CA CYS A 20 28.60 2.90 10.91
C CYS A 20 28.61 4.32 10.34
N SER A 21 29.11 5.30 11.12
CA SER A 21 29.22 6.71 10.69
C SER A 21 30.16 6.90 9.50
N GLN A 22 31.31 6.22 9.50
CA GLN A 22 32.24 6.28 8.39
C GLN A 22 31.66 5.71 7.09
N ILE A 23 30.95 4.59 7.19
CA ILE A 23 30.29 3.97 6.03
C ILE A 23 29.14 4.86 5.54
N ALA A 24 28.30 5.35 6.47
CA ALA A 24 27.20 6.24 6.13
C ALA A 24 27.71 7.51 5.42
N ALA A 25 28.78 8.15 5.90
CA ALA A 25 29.36 9.32 5.28
C ALA A 25 29.84 9.07 3.83
N LYS A 26 30.30 7.87 3.52
CA LYS A 26 30.72 7.50 2.16
C LYS A 26 29.52 7.20 1.24
N LEU A 27 28.45 6.62 1.79
CA LEU A 27 27.29 6.21 0.98
C LEU A 27 26.26 7.33 0.81
N ASP A 28 26.15 8.23 1.77
CA ASP A 28 25.14 9.29 1.81
C ASP A 28 25.17 10.24 0.60
N PRO A 29 26.36 10.62 0.07
CA PRO A 29 26.47 11.42 -1.16
C PRO A 29 26.02 10.68 -2.42
N LEU A 30 25.95 9.34 -2.39
CA LEU A 30 25.53 8.52 -3.53
C LEU A 30 24.00 8.42 -3.64
N PHE A 31 23.25 8.89 -2.63
CA PHE A 31 21.80 8.90 -2.65
C PHE A 31 21.25 10.32 -2.87
N PRO A 32 20.29 10.52 -3.82
CA PRO A 32 19.71 9.51 -4.70
C PRO A 32 20.63 9.19 -5.91
N ALA A 33 20.75 7.90 -6.23
CA ALA A 33 21.44 7.42 -7.42
C ALA A 33 20.52 7.42 -8.65
N THR A 34 21.12 7.36 -9.83
CA THR A 34 20.36 7.22 -11.09
C THR A 34 19.65 5.87 -11.19
N ASP A 35 20.28 4.80 -10.67
CA ASP A 35 19.71 3.45 -10.67
C ASP A 35 18.69 3.29 -9.52
N PRO A 36 17.41 2.97 -9.81
CA PRO A 36 16.39 2.75 -8.79
C PRO A 36 16.68 1.57 -7.86
N LEU A 37 17.36 0.53 -8.32
CA LEU A 37 17.75 -0.61 -7.49
C LEU A 37 18.84 -0.22 -6.49
N ALA A 38 19.81 0.59 -6.93
CA ALA A 38 20.80 1.15 -6.03
C ALA A 38 20.16 2.03 -4.95
N ASN A 39 19.16 2.83 -5.30
CA ASN A 39 18.43 3.64 -4.33
C ASN A 39 17.75 2.80 -3.25
N ARG A 40 17.15 1.68 -3.61
CA ARG A 40 16.52 0.77 -2.65
C ARG A 40 17.52 0.25 -1.63
N GLU A 41 18.67 -0.22 -2.10
CA GLU A 41 19.74 -0.75 -1.24
C GLU A 41 20.38 0.37 -0.39
N LEU A 42 20.56 1.57 -0.97
CA LEU A 42 21.09 2.74 -0.23
C LEU A 42 20.16 3.17 0.90
N VAL A 43 18.84 3.25 0.66
CA VAL A 43 17.87 3.60 1.72
C VAL A 43 17.90 2.56 2.84
N SER A 44 17.95 1.27 2.51
CA SER A 44 18.05 0.19 3.48
C SER A 44 19.32 0.31 4.34
N LEU A 45 20.47 0.38 3.69
CA LEU A 45 21.77 0.47 4.37
C LEU A 45 21.92 1.76 5.20
N LEU A 46 21.58 2.91 4.63
CA LEU A 46 21.73 4.19 5.33
C LEU A 46 20.78 4.31 6.52
N SER A 47 19.55 3.77 6.42
CA SER A 47 18.63 3.67 7.57
C SER A 47 19.22 2.78 8.68
N TYR A 48 19.76 1.62 8.32
CA TYR A 48 20.38 0.69 9.26
C TYR A 48 21.63 1.29 9.92
N LEU A 49 22.48 1.97 9.15
CA LEU A 49 23.71 2.59 9.65
C LEU A 49 23.46 3.85 10.50
N GLY A 50 22.25 4.40 10.46
CA GLY A 50 21.87 5.57 11.24
C GLY A 50 22.28 6.91 10.58
N SER A 51 22.24 6.98 9.23
CA SER A 51 22.41 8.25 8.53
C SER A 51 21.38 9.27 9.00
N THR A 52 21.80 10.48 9.32
CA THR A 52 20.92 11.57 9.75
C THR A 52 20.19 12.25 8.60
N SER A 53 20.66 12.09 7.36
CA SER A 53 20.11 12.76 6.18
C SER A 53 19.12 11.89 5.40
N ILE A 54 19.19 10.55 5.52
CA ILE A 54 18.44 9.63 4.66
C ILE A 54 16.93 9.83 4.78
N VAL A 55 16.43 10.09 5.99
CA VAL A 55 15.01 10.31 6.22
C VAL A 55 14.52 11.55 5.46
N ALA A 56 15.21 12.69 5.61
CA ALA A 56 14.86 13.93 4.93
C ALA A 56 14.93 13.83 3.41
N LYS A 57 15.87 13.05 2.87
CA LYS A 57 16.00 12.80 1.43
C LYS A 57 14.92 11.85 0.90
N THR A 58 14.51 10.84 1.68
CA THR A 58 13.65 9.74 1.19
C THR A 58 12.15 10.00 1.39
N VAL A 59 11.75 10.63 2.52
CA VAL A 59 10.33 10.85 2.82
C VAL A 59 9.59 11.61 1.71
N PRO A 60 10.12 12.69 1.11
CA PRO A 60 9.48 13.35 -0.02
C PRO A 60 9.32 12.44 -1.26
N MET A 61 10.22 11.47 -1.44
CA MET A 61 10.18 10.56 -2.58
C MET A 61 9.01 9.56 -2.52
N LEU A 62 8.41 9.32 -1.36
CA LEU A 62 7.26 8.41 -1.22
C LEU A 62 6.09 8.79 -2.13
N SER A 63 5.85 10.08 -2.33
CA SER A 63 4.74 10.58 -3.15
C SER A 63 5.15 10.88 -4.60
N THR A 64 6.44 11.07 -4.87
CA THR A 64 6.95 11.48 -6.20
C THR A 64 7.50 10.31 -7.01
N THR A 65 7.96 9.26 -6.36
CA THR A 65 8.50 8.07 -7.04
C THR A 65 7.41 7.35 -7.83
N LYS A 66 7.72 7.01 -9.08
CA LYS A 66 6.87 6.19 -9.93
C LYS A 66 7.50 4.81 -10.11
N ASP A 67 6.70 3.76 -10.03
CA ASP A 67 7.10 2.39 -10.39
C ASP A 67 6.78 2.19 -11.87
N THR A 68 7.77 2.44 -12.73
CA THR A 68 7.61 2.36 -14.19
C THR A 68 7.81 0.95 -14.76
N ASP A 69 8.21 0.00 -13.91
CA ASP A 69 8.67 -1.32 -14.37
C ASP A 69 7.52 -2.29 -14.70
N ILE A 70 6.26 -1.89 -14.44
CA ILE A 70 5.08 -2.69 -14.77
C ILE A 70 4.08 -1.81 -15.52
N THR A 71 4.42 -1.46 -16.74
CA THR A 71 3.40 -0.95 -17.67
C THR A 71 3.03 -2.13 -18.57
N ILE A 72 1.79 -2.61 -18.47
CA ILE A 72 1.24 -3.52 -19.47
C ILE A 72 1.04 -2.67 -20.73
N SER A 73 2.08 -2.59 -21.54
CA SER A 73 2.02 -1.83 -22.80
C SER A 73 1.61 -2.78 -23.93
N ASN A 74 0.33 -2.95 -24.11
CA ASN A 74 -0.22 -3.47 -25.35
C ASN A 74 -1.09 -2.39 -25.97
N ALA A 75 -0.49 -1.24 -26.31
CA ALA A 75 -1.20 -0.10 -26.90
C ALA A 75 -2.06 -0.49 -28.11
N GLU A 76 -1.60 -1.46 -28.91
CA GLU A 76 -2.33 -1.97 -30.05
C GLU A 76 -3.58 -2.78 -29.67
N ILE A 77 -3.50 -3.62 -28.62
CA ILE A 77 -4.66 -4.37 -28.12
C ILE A 77 -5.64 -3.42 -27.42
N LEU A 78 -5.11 -2.45 -26.67
CA LEU A 78 -5.91 -1.45 -25.97
C LEU A 78 -6.69 -0.55 -26.91
N SER A 79 -6.15 -0.22 -28.09
CA SER A 79 -6.83 0.61 -29.08
C SER A 79 -8.02 -0.07 -29.76
N ARG A 80 -8.07 -1.42 -29.76
CA ARG A 80 -9.10 -2.21 -30.43
C ARG A 80 -10.40 -2.37 -29.63
N ASN A 81 -10.34 -2.23 -28.30
CA ASN A 81 -11.51 -2.40 -27.43
C ASN A 81 -11.48 -1.41 -26.26
N GLY A 82 -12.32 -0.38 -26.35
CA GLY A 82 -12.36 0.71 -25.36
C GLY A 82 -12.80 0.29 -23.94
N GLN A 83 -13.57 -0.79 -23.78
CA GLN A 83 -13.92 -1.31 -22.44
C GLN A 83 -12.74 -2.05 -21.82
N TYR A 84 -12.04 -2.85 -22.61
CA TYR A 84 -10.85 -3.55 -22.18
C TYR A 84 -9.72 -2.58 -21.83
N SER A 85 -9.55 -1.52 -22.61
CA SER A 85 -8.56 -0.47 -22.34
C SER A 85 -8.79 0.21 -21.00
N LYS A 86 -10.02 0.55 -20.64
CA LYS A 86 -10.38 1.12 -19.33
C LYS A 86 -10.11 0.15 -18.17
N ALA A 87 -10.36 -1.15 -18.36
CA ALA A 87 -10.06 -2.16 -17.35
C ALA A 87 -8.56 -2.27 -17.11
N VAL A 88 -7.75 -2.32 -18.18
CA VAL A 88 -6.27 -2.37 -18.09
C VAL A 88 -5.69 -1.08 -17.49
N GLU A 89 -6.23 0.07 -17.86
CA GLU A 89 -5.85 1.35 -17.25
C GLU A 89 -6.17 1.37 -15.75
N GLY A 90 -7.34 0.88 -15.35
CA GLY A 90 -7.71 0.70 -13.95
C GLY A 90 -6.76 -0.25 -13.21
N MET A 91 -6.33 -1.34 -13.84
CA MET A 91 -5.32 -2.26 -13.28
C MET A 91 -3.96 -1.57 -13.13
N ASN A 92 -3.51 -0.83 -14.13
CA ASN A 92 -2.24 -0.11 -14.08
C ASN A 92 -2.25 0.97 -12.98
N ASN A 93 -3.35 1.71 -12.84
CA ASN A 93 -3.50 2.76 -11.84
C ASN A 93 -3.64 2.22 -10.41
N SER A 94 -4.02 0.95 -10.25
CA SER A 94 -4.15 0.28 -8.96
C SER A 94 -2.93 -0.58 -8.58
N GLN A 95 -1.89 -0.62 -9.39
CA GLN A 95 -0.65 -1.33 -9.07
C GLN A 95 0.05 -0.72 -7.85
N PRO A 96 0.55 -1.54 -6.91
CA PRO A 96 1.34 -1.06 -5.79
C PRO A 96 2.64 -0.40 -6.26
N ASN A 97 2.93 0.77 -5.74
CA ASN A 97 4.23 1.41 -5.96
C ASN A 97 5.29 0.71 -5.10
N ARG A 98 5.97 -0.29 -5.66
CA ARG A 98 6.96 -1.12 -4.96
C ARG A 98 8.17 -0.34 -4.48
N LYS A 99 8.58 0.72 -5.20
CA LYS A 99 9.69 1.59 -4.81
C LYS A 99 9.33 2.37 -3.55
N ALA A 100 8.18 3.05 -3.53
CA ALA A 100 7.72 3.79 -2.36
C ALA A 100 7.49 2.87 -1.15
N ILE A 101 6.90 1.68 -1.37
CA ILE A 101 6.73 0.68 -0.30
C ILE A 101 8.08 0.24 0.26
N SER A 102 9.07 -0.02 -0.58
CA SER A 102 10.43 -0.41 -0.16
C SER A 102 11.07 0.69 0.69
N TYR A 103 10.89 1.96 0.32
CA TYR A 103 11.40 3.08 1.10
C TYR A 103 10.71 3.17 2.47
N ALA A 104 9.37 3.12 2.51
CA ALA A 104 8.63 3.12 3.77
C ALA A 104 9.01 1.93 4.66
N TYR A 105 9.22 0.74 4.05
CA TYR A 105 9.68 -0.45 4.76
C TYR A 105 11.05 -0.25 5.41
N SER A 106 12.01 0.36 4.72
CA SER A 106 13.34 0.65 5.27
C SER A 106 13.30 1.75 6.33
N LEU A 107 12.54 2.82 6.08
CA LEU A 107 12.42 3.96 6.99
C LEU A 107 11.75 3.62 8.33
N ARG A 108 10.92 2.57 8.41
CA ARG A 108 10.26 2.16 9.66
C ARG A 108 11.25 1.80 10.78
N GLU A 109 12.48 1.47 10.41
CA GLU A 109 13.56 1.11 11.34
C GLU A 109 14.58 2.25 11.57
N ALA A 110 14.51 3.32 10.79
CA ALA A 110 15.44 4.43 10.91
C ALA A 110 15.29 5.14 12.27
N LYS A 111 16.34 5.18 13.07
CA LYS A 111 16.29 5.75 14.43
C LYS A 111 16.65 7.24 14.48
N THR A 112 17.22 7.78 13.42
CA THR A 112 17.77 9.14 13.37
C THR A 112 17.21 9.93 12.19
N GLY A 113 17.33 11.25 12.23
CA GLY A 113 16.96 12.14 11.14
C GLY A 113 15.46 12.50 11.06
N TRP A 114 14.65 12.10 12.03
CA TRP A 114 13.23 12.41 12.08
C TRP A 114 12.94 13.78 12.70
N THR A 115 12.09 14.55 12.01
CA THR A 115 11.40 15.70 12.59
C THR A 115 9.89 15.39 12.68
N PRO A 116 9.09 16.12 13.47
CA PRO A 116 7.65 15.95 13.50
C PRO A 116 6.99 16.04 12.11
N GLU A 117 7.48 16.95 11.26
CA GLU A 117 6.98 17.16 9.89
C GLU A 117 7.26 15.95 8.99
N LEU A 118 8.46 15.37 9.07
CA LEU A 118 8.84 14.19 8.29
C LEU A 118 8.05 12.97 8.74
N ARG A 119 7.84 12.79 10.05
CA ARG A 119 6.95 11.75 10.57
C ARG A 119 5.53 11.95 10.05
N LYS A 120 4.97 13.16 10.19
CA LYS A 120 3.62 13.47 9.68
C LYS A 120 3.50 13.17 8.18
N THR A 121 4.49 13.53 7.37
CA THR A 121 4.50 13.26 5.92
C THR A 121 4.49 11.75 5.64
N LEU A 122 5.30 10.96 6.34
CA LEU A 122 5.28 9.50 6.22
C LEU A 122 3.90 8.93 6.57
N PHE A 123 3.29 9.38 7.68
CA PHE A 123 2.01 8.80 8.13
C PHE A 123 0.83 9.23 7.26
N ILE A 124 0.84 10.42 6.65
CA ILE A 124 -0.15 10.85 5.63
C ILE A 124 -0.04 10.01 4.35
N TRP A 125 1.14 9.49 4.04
CA TRP A 125 1.33 8.65 2.86
C TRP A 125 0.59 7.30 2.96
N PHE A 126 0.50 6.67 4.15
CA PHE A 126 -0.11 5.35 4.30
C PHE A 126 -1.56 5.26 3.76
N PRO A 127 -2.49 6.18 4.05
CA PRO A 127 -3.83 6.16 3.47
C PRO A 127 -3.84 6.16 1.93
N THR A 128 -2.81 6.73 1.28
CA THR A 128 -2.75 6.76 -0.19
C THR A 128 -2.55 5.38 -0.82
N THR A 129 -2.07 4.41 -0.03
CA THR A 129 -1.83 3.04 -0.49
C THR A 129 -3.12 2.22 -0.65
N THR A 130 -4.23 2.71 -0.13
CA THR A 130 -5.54 2.01 -0.18
C THR A 130 -6.10 1.85 -1.58
N LYS A 131 -5.67 2.71 -2.51
CA LYS A 131 -5.99 2.59 -3.93
C LYS A 131 -5.28 1.43 -4.63
N TRP A 132 -4.22 0.88 -4.01
CA TRP A 132 -3.42 -0.17 -4.61
C TRP A 132 -3.99 -1.56 -4.30
N ARG A 133 -3.82 -2.47 -5.25
CA ARG A 133 -4.28 -3.84 -5.16
C ARG A 133 -3.10 -4.79 -5.24
N GLY A 134 -2.90 -5.57 -4.20
CA GLY A 134 -1.72 -6.43 -4.05
C GLY A 134 -2.01 -7.81 -3.47
N GLY A 135 -3.16 -8.39 -3.71
CA GLY A 135 -3.56 -9.70 -3.16
C GLY A 135 -3.99 -9.64 -1.68
N ASN A 136 -4.41 -10.77 -1.13
CA ASN A 136 -5.09 -10.86 0.17
C ASN A 136 -4.26 -10.38 1.37
N SER A 137 -2.94 -10.54 1.32
CA SER A 137 -2.05 -10.15 2.42
C SER A 137 -1.52 -8.72 2.31
N PHE A 138 -1.78 -8.02 1.19
CA PHE A 138 -1.17 -6.73 0.91
C PHE A 138 -1.52 -5.67 1.95
N THR A 139 -2.80 -5.50 2.26
CA THR A 139 -3.27 -4.53 3.26
C THR A 139 -2.66 -4.80 4.64
N LYS A 140 -2.57 -6.07 5.03
CA LYS A 140 -1.94 -6.47 6.30
C LYS A 140 -0.45 -6.13 6.30
N PHE A 141 0.25 -6.35 5.19
CA PHE A 141 1.66 -6.01 5.06
C PHE A 141 1.90 -4.50 5.20
N ILE A 142 1.11 -3.66 4.53
CA ILE A 142 1.19 -2.19 4.67
C ILE A 142 0.88 -1.75 6.11
N ASN A 143 -0.14 -2.34 6.74
CA ASN A 143 -0.49 -2.04 8.13
C ASN A 143 0.63 -2.45 9.11
N ASN A 144 1.34 -3.54 8.84
CA ASN A 144 2.50 -3.93 9.66
C ASN A 144 3.61 -2.88 9.55
N ILE A 145 3.97 -2.44 8.33
CA ILE A 145 4.96 -1.36 8.14
C ILE A 145 4.57 -0.11 8.94
N ARG A 146 3.31 0.29 8.85
CA ARG A 146 2.78 1.45 9.57
C ARG A 146 2.87 1.30 11.09
N SER A 147 2.47 0.14 11.62
CA SER A 147 2.47 -0.13 13.05
C SER A 147 3.88 -0.21 13.62
N GLU A 148 4.81 -0.83 12.87
CA GLU A 148 6.22 -0.87 13.24
C GLU A 148 6.85 0.53 13.23
N ALA A 149 6.52 1.35 12.22
CA ALA A 149 6.95 2.74 12.17
C ALA A 149 6.44 3.54 13.38
N LEU A 150 5.15 3.43 13.74
CA LEU A 150 4.59 4.09 14.93
C LEU A 150 5.37 3.74 16.19
N THR A 151 5.76 2.48 16.33
CA THR A 151 6.51 2.00 17.50
C THR A 151 7.98 2.46 17.49
N ASN A 152 8.61 2.40 16.32
CA ASN A 152 10.07 2.53 16.22
C ASN A 152 10.54 3.98 16.08
N ILE A 153 9.74 4.86 15.44
CA ILE A 153 10.20 6.20 15.07
C ILE A 153 9.43 7.33 15.75
N VAL A 154 8.35 7.03 16.50
CA VAL A 154 7.55 8.03 17.19
C VAL A 154 7.71 7.87 18.71
N PRO A 155 8.60 8.65 19.35
CA PRO A 155 8.90 8.49 20.78
C PRO A 155 7.77 8.99 21.67
N ASP A 156 7.13 10.09 21.31
CA ASP A 156 6.08 10.72 22.11
C ASP A 156 4.73 10.00 21.95
N ALA A 157 4.06 9.73 23.07
CA ALA A 157 2.81 8.97 23.10
C ALA A 157 1.63 9.75 22.52
N ALA A 158 1.58 11.09 22.72
CA ALA A 158 0.51 11.92 22.18
C ALA A 158 0.67 12.07 20.66
N GLU A 159 1.90 12.32 20.18
CA GLU A 159 2.22 12.32 18.75
C GLU A 159 1.88 10.98 18.11
N ARG A 160 2.22 9.87 18.77
CA ARG A 160 1.90 8.51 18.26
C ARG A 160 0.41 8.31 18.09
N THR A 161 -0.41 8.74 19.06
CA THR A 161 -1.86 8.64 18.98
C THR A 161 -2.41 9.48 17.82
N ALA A 162 -1.93 10.71 17.66
CA ALA A 162 -2.35 11.59 16.58
C ALA A 162 -1.97 11.03 15.19
N LEU A 163 -0.75 10.52 15.03
CA LEU A 163 -0.27 9.93 13.79
C LEU A 163 -0.97 8.60 13.49
N ASP A 164 -1.32 7.80 14.51
CA ASP A 164 -2.11 6.58 14.34
C ASP A 164 -3.48 6.92 13.77
N GLN A 165 -4.18 7.91 14.31
CA GLN A 165 -5.47 8.34 13.76
C GLN A 165 -5.36 8.89 12.33
N LEU A 166 -4.34 9.72 12.07
CA LEU A 166 -4.10 10.34 10.76
C LEU A 166 -3.80 9.31 9.67
N SER A 167 -3.14 8.22 10.02
CA SER A 167 -2.67 7.19 9.09
C SER A 167 -3.60 5.98 8.94
N LYS A 168 -4.71 5.93 9.70
CA LYS A 168 -5.71 4.88 9.56
C LYS A 168 -6.42 5.00 8.23
N HIS A 169 -6.58 3.87 7.57
CA HIS A 169 -7.53 3.76 6.48
C HIS A 169 -8.94 3.88 7.05
N THR A 170 -9.64 4.94 6.67
CA THR A 170 -11.08 5.01 6.90
C THR A 170 -11.75 4.30 5.73
N PRO A 171 -12.40 3.14 5.94
CA PRO A 171 -13.21 2.53 4.90
C PRO A 171 -14.22 3.56 4.40
N PRO A 172 -14.62 3.52 3.12
CA PRO A 172 -15.68 4.39 2.62
C PRO A 172 -16.88 4.31 3.57
N ALA A 173 -17.37 5.46 4.01
CA ALA A 173 -18.41 5.60 5.03
C ALA A 173 -19.77 4.98 4.67
N ASN A 174 -19.90 4.35 3.51
CA ASN A 174 -21.16 3.90 2.91
C ASN A 174 -21.30 2.38 2.75
N LEU A 175 -20.56 1.57 3.51
CA LEU A 175 -20.92 0.16 3.63
C LEU A 175 -22.14 0.04 4.54
N VAL A 176 -23.33 0.08 3.93
CA VAL A 176 -24.57 -0.23 4.67
C VAL A 176 -24.46 -1.66 5.15
N ALA A 177 -24.40 -1.86 6.47
CA ALA A 177 -24.36 -3.22 7.01
C ALA A 177 -25.64 -3.99 6.63
N PRO A 178 -25.54 -5.31 6.37
CA PRO A 178 -26.72 -6.14 6.14
C PRO A 178 -27.68 -6.01 7.31
N LYS A 179 -28.97 -5.82 7.03
CA LYS A 179 -30.00 -5.69 8.06
C LYS A 179 -30.52 -7.06 8.49
N GLY A 180 -30.62 -7.26 9.78
CA GLY A 180 -31.30 -8.40 10.40
C GLY A 180 -30.45 -9.66 10.55
N PRO A 181 -30.99 -10.69 11.22
CA PRO A 181 -30.31 -11.97 11.30
C PRO A 181 -30.27 -12.63 9.94
N GLY A 182 -29.10 -13.19 9.58
CA GLY A 182 -28.97 -13.97 8.36
C GLY A 182 -29.90 -15.19 8.38
N LYS A 183 -30.45 -15.56 7.21
CA LYS A 183 -31.18 -16.81 7.01
C LYS A 183 -30.37 -17.71 6.09
N ASN A 184 -30.23 -18.98 6.47
CA ASN A 184 -29.71 -19.99 5.58
C ASN A 184 -30.82 -20.39 4.57
N TYR A 185 -30.69 -19.92 3.34
CA TYR A 185 -31.61 -20.25 2.26
C TYR A 185 -31.27 -21.61 1.67
N THR A 186 -32.27 -22.45 1.49
CA THR A 186 -32.16 -23.64 0.66
C THR A 186 -32.33 -23.27 -0.82
N THR A 187 -31.94 -24.18 -1.73
CA THR A 187 -32.17 -24.00 -3.16
C THR A 187 -33.65 -23.78 -3.48
N SER A 188 -34.53 -24.51 -2.80
CA SER A 188 -35.99 -24.37 -2.97
C SER A 188 -36.52 -23.00 -2.53
N ASP A 189 -35.96 -22.42 -1.44
CA ASP A 189 -36.30 -21.06 -1.00
C ASP A 189 -35.92 -20.03 -2.07
N VAL A 190 -34.72 -20.18 -2.67
CA VAL A 190 -34.24 -19.26 -3.69
C VAL A 190 -35.07 -19.37 -4.97
N ILE A 191 -35.42 -20.59 -5.42
CA ILE A 191 -36.28 -20.82 -6.58
C ILE A 191 -37.63 -20.14 -6.40
N ALA A 192 -38.25 -20.29 -5.22
CA ALA A 192 -39.50 -19.65 -4.89
C ALA A 192 -39.41 -18.10 -4.93
N LEU A 193 -38.30 -17.53 -4.44
CA LEU A 193 -38.07 -16.07 -4.43
C LEU A 193 -37.88 -15.47 -5.83
N VAL A 194 -37.45 -16.24 -6.80
CA VAL A 194 -37.18 -15.76 -8.18
C VAL A 194 -38.24 -16.24 -9.18
N ALA A 195 -39.28 -16.95 -8.74
CA ALA A 195 -40.31 -17.51 -9.62
C ALA A 195 -41.07 -16.47 -10.39
N ASP A 196 -41.15 -15.22 -9.92
CA ASP A 196 -41.78 -14.10 -10.61
C ASP A 196 -40.89 -13.43 -11.71
N GLY A 197 -39.74 -14.00 -11.98
CA GLY A 197 -38.78 -13.48 -12.94
C GLY A 197 -38.02 -12.23 -12.47
N LEU A 198 -37.87 -12.03 -11.18
CA LEU A 198 -37.16 -10.90 -10.57
C LEU A 198 -37.81 -9.53 -10.85
N LYS A 199 -39.12 -9.49 -11.06
CA LYS A 199 -39.87 -8.25 -11.29
C LYS A 199 -39.87 -7.33 -10.06
N GLY A 200 -39.98 -6.02 -10.27
CA GLY A 200 -40.05 -5.03 -9.20
C GLY A 200 -38.74 -4.84 -8.40
N ARG A 201 -37.62 -5.27 -8.92
CA ARG A 201 -36.32 -5.08 -8.28
C ARG A 201 -35.87 -3.62 -8.33
N ASN A 202 -35.21 -3.17 -7.28
CA ASN A 202 -34.64 -1.84 -7.18
C ASN A 202 -33.13 -1.92 -7.33
N PHE A 203 -32.60 -1.24 -8.37
CA PHE A 203 -31.17 -1.27 -8.66
C PHE A 203 -30.33 -0.70 -7.51
N GLU A 204 -30.74 0.42 -6.91
CA GLU A 204 -29.96 1.06 -5.83
C GLU A 204 -29.92 0.19 -4.56
N GLN A 205 -31.03 -0.49 -4.25
CA GLN A 205 -31.04 -1.46 -3.17
C GLN A 205 -30.13 -2.66 -3.45
N GLY A 206 -30.16 -3.16 -4.68
CA GLY A 206 -29.27 -4.24 -5.13
C GLY A 206 -27.81 -3.84 -5.03
N LYS A 207 -27.46 -2.65 -5.47
CA LYS A 207 -26.10 -2.09 -5.36
C LYS A 207 -25.66 -1.91 -3.89
N ALA A 208 -26.57 -1.43 -3.03
CA ALA A 208 -26.31 -1.32 -1.60
C ALA A 208 -26.07 -2.69 -0.95
N MET A 209 -26.85 -3.71 -1.30
CA MET A 209 -26.66 -5.09 -0.82
C MET A 209 -25.36 -5.69 -1.35
N TYR A 210 -25.03 -5.51 -2.61
CA TYR A 210 -23.77 -5.94 -3.21
C TYR A 210 -22.56 -5.37 -2.46
N SER A 211 -22.64 -4.11 -2.05
CA SER A 211 -21.60 -3.44 -1.25
C SER A 211 -21.58 -3.95 0.19
N SER A 212 -22.75 -4.11 0.83
CA SER A 212 -22.86 -4.50 2.23
C SER A 212 -22.44 -5.95 2.50
N THR A 213 -22.57 -6.84 1.52
CA THR A 213 -22.07 -8.22 1.58
C THR A 213 -20.61 -8.37 1.24
N LEU A 214 -19.89 -7.25 1.01
CA LEU A 214 -18.48 -7.19 0.63
C LEU A 214 -18.18 -7.82 -0.75
N TYR A 215 -19.19 -8.16 -1.54
CA TYR A 215 -19.03 -8.70 -2.89
C TYR A 215 -18.27 -7.74 -3.80
N ILE A 216 -18.52 -6.43 -3.61
CA ILE A 216 -17.80 -5.35 -4.30
C ILE A 216 -16.29 -5.40 -4.11
N ASN A 217 -15.78 -6.02 -3.06
CA ASN A 217 -14.34 -6.11 -2.82
C ASN A 217 -13.65 -7.09 -3.78
N CYS A 218 -14.38 -8.12 -4.23
CA CYS A 218 -13.84 -9.19 -5.06
C CYS A 218 -14.34 -9.12 -6.50
N HIS A 219 -15.61 -8.78 -6.69
CA HIS A 219 -16.26 -8.77 -7.99
C HIS A 219 -16.49 -7.35 -8.51
N LYS A 220 -16.53 -7.22 -9.82
CA LYS A 220 -16.83 -5.98 -10.51
C LYS A 220 -18.25 -6.06 -11.10
N MET A 221 -19.01 -5.00 -10.94
CA MET A 221 -20.33 -4.87 -11.56
C MET A 221 -20.45 -3.50 -12.21
N ASN A 222 -20.67 -3.47 -13.51
CA ASN A 222 -20.79 -2.24 -14.29
C ASN A 222 -19.63 -1.23 -14.05
N GLY A 223 -18.41 -1.73 -13.93
CA GLY A 223 -17.21 -0.92 -13.71
C GLY A 223 -16.89 -0.63 -12.25
N ASP A 224 -17.80 -0.84 -11.30
CA ASP A 224 -17.60 -0.66 -9.86
C ASP A 224 -17.20 -1.99 -9.20
N GLY A 225 -16.13 -1.99 -8.40
CA GLY A 225 -15.73 -3.13 -7.58
C GLY A 225 -14.32 -3.65 -7.80
N GLY A 226 -14.03 -4.78 -7.14
CA GLY A 226 -12.74 -5.46 -7.18
C GLY A 226 -12.51 -6.27 -8.44
N ASN A 227 -11.24 -6.61 -8.69
CA ASN A 227 -10.82 -7.41 -9.86
C ASN A 227 -10.30 -8.81 -9.45
N ILE A 228 -10.68 -9.32 -8.28
CA ILE A 228 -10.24 -10.63 -7.80
C ILE A 228 -11.13 -11.75 -8.36
N GLY A 229 -12.43 -11.48 -8.45
CA GLY A 229 -13.41 -12.36 -9.04
C GLY A 229 -13.83 -11.92 -10.46
N PRO A 230 -14.53 -12.78 -11.19
CA PRO A 230 -15.10 -12.41 -12.49
C PRO A 230 -16.14 -11.30 -12.36
N ASP A 231 -16.38 -10.60 -13.48
CA ASP A 231 -17.44 -9.60 -13.62
C ASP A 231 -18.84 -10.25 -13.61
#